data_d705b60a361835a4223b5513abbca362
#
_entry.id   d705b60a361835a4223b5513abbca362
#
_cell.length_a   1.000
_cell.length_b   1.000
_cell.length_c   1.000
_cell.angle_alpha   90.00
_cell.angle_beta   90.00
_cell.angle_gamma   90.00
#
_symmetry.space_group_name_H-M   'P 1'
#
loop_
_entity.id
_entity.type
_entity.pdbx_description
1 polymer ?
#
loop_
_entity_poly.entity_id
_entity_poly.type
_entity_poly.pdbx_seq_one_letter_code
_entity_poly.pdbx_strand_id
1 'polypeptide(L)'
;MKTLVVYGSTTGTAEDIANRIAQQAGGADVVSAADLTAADLTDHDLLILGSSTWGAGDLQDDWFDALSILTSAPLAGKRVAIFGVGDAESYPDTFCGSMKALYDAATQAGATVVGAVPTDGYSFDDSEAVVDGKFVGLALDETNESDKTDGRIASWLAAIGV
;
A
#
# COMPACT_ATOMS: atom_id res chain seq x y z
N MET A 1 -13.77 14.57 -1.76
CA MET A 1 -13.23 13.36 -1.11
C MET A 1 -11.87 13.67 -0.51
N LYS A 2 -11.69 13.36 0.76
CA LYS A 2 -10.40 13.56 1.44
C LYS A 2 -9.60 12.26 1.39
N THR A 3 -8.35 12.36 0.95
CA THR A 3 -7.46 11.22 0.79
C THR A 3 -6.26 11.33 1.75
N LEU A 4 -5.94 10.23 2.42
CA LEU A 4 -4.78 10.11 3.29
C LEU A 4 -3.88 8.99 2.77
N VAL A 5 -2.57 9.26 2.70
CA VAL A 5 -1.57 8.24 2.40
C VAL A 5 -0.81 7.93 3.69
N VAL A 6 -0.77 6.67 4.09
CA VAL A 6 -0.06 6.19 5.28
C VAL A 6 1.05 5.24 4.83
N TYR A 7 2.27 5.47 5.29
CA TYR A 7 3.41 4.67 4.88
C TYR A 7 4.21 4.15 6.08
N GLY A 8 4.80 2.96 5.93
CA GLY A 8 5.84 2.44 6.80
C GLY A 8 7.14 2.31 6.02
N SER A 9 8.19 2.97 6.46
CA SER A 9 9.45 3.04 5.73
C SER A 9 10.65 3.05 6.67
N THR A 10 11.69 2.27 6.35
CA THR A 10 12.95 2.26 7.09
C THR A 10 14.04 3.00 6.33
N THR A 11 14.15 2.77 5.01
CA THR A 11 15.20 3.34 4.17
C THR A 11 14.75 4.58 3.39
N GLY A 12 13.49 4.97 3.51
CA GLY A 12 12.92 6.13 2.83
C GLY A 12 12.27 5.84 1.49
N THR A 13 12.34 4.61 0.97
CA THR A 13 11.75 4.28 -0.33
C THR A 13 10.23 4.35 -0.30
N ALA A 14 9.59 3.71 0.69
CA ALA A 14 8.13 3.75 0.80
C ALA A 14 7.63 5.17 1.12
N GLU A 15 8.39 5.95 1.88
CA GLU A 15 8.10 7.36 2.12
C GLU A 15 8.12 8.17 0.83
N ASP A 16 9.14 7.99 0.00
CA ASP A 16 9.23 8.66 -1.30
C ASP A 16 8.04 8.30 -2.18
N ILE A 17 7.70 7.03 -2.26
CA ILE A 17 6.55 6.54 -3.03
C ILE A 17 5.25 7.18 -2.49
N ALA A 18 5.07 7.24 -1.18
CA ALA A 18 3.89 7.84 -0.57
C ALA A 18 3.73 9.31 -0.98
N ASN A 19 4.82 10.07 -0.97
CA ASN A 19 4.83 11.47 -1.39
C ASN A 19 4.52 11.63 -2.88
N ARG A 20 5.04 10.73 -3.72
CA ARG A 20 4.76 10.73 -5.16
C ARG A 20 3.29 10.41 -5.44
N ILE A 21 2.72 9.44 -4.73
CA ILE A 21 1.29 9.12 -4.83
C ILE A 21 0.45 10.33 -4.42
N ALA A 22 0.75 10.96 -3.29
CA ALA A 22 0.01 12.11 -2.80
C ALA A 22 0.06 13.28 -3.77
N GLN A 23 1.20 13.53 -4.38
CA GLN A 23 1.38 14.58 -5.39
C GLN A 23 0.55 14.30 -6.64
N GLN A 24 0.61 13.08 -7.16
CA GLN A 24 -0.17 12.68 -8.33
C GLN A 24 -1.67 12.64 -8.05
N ALA A 25 -2.06 12.42 -6.80
CA ALA A 25 -3.47 12.44 -6.37
C ALA A 25 -4.03 13.85 -6.15
N GLY A 26 -3.25 14.88 -6.45
CA GLY A 26 -3.71 16.27 -6.34
C GLY A 26 -3.49 16.91 -4.97
N GLY A 27 -2.60 16.35 -4.15
CA GLY A 27 -2.26 16.94 -2.85
C GLY A 27 -2.92 16.25 -1.66
N ALA A 28 -2.92 14.92 -1.64
CA ALA A 28 -3.41 14.14 -0.50
C ALA A 28 -2.55 14.39 0.75
N ASP A 29 -3.14 14.20 1.93
CA ASP A 29 -2.39 14.21 3.19
C ASP A 29 -1.48 12.98 3.28
N VAL A 30 -0.33 13.12 3.94
CA VAL A 30 0.64 12.03 4.11
C VAL A 30 1.04 11.93 5.56
N VAL A 31 1.04 10.72 6.12
CA VAL A 31 1.48 10.46 7.49
C VAL A 31 2.27 9.16 7.57
N SER A 32 3.27 9.12 8.44
CA SER A 32 3.97 7.88 8.77
C SER A 32 3.07 6.97 9.61
N ALA A 33 3.15 5.66 9.39
CA ALA A 33 2.46 4.69 10.23
C ALA A 33 2.84 4.84 11.71
N ALA A 34 4.06 5.27 12.01
CA ALA A 34 4.51 5.53 13.37
C ALA A 34 3.72 6.66 14.06
N ASP A 35 3.15 7.57 13.28
CA ASP A 35 2.41 8.74 13.78
C ASP A 35 0.90 8.64 13.55
N LEU A 36 0.42 7.51 13.03
CA LEU A 36 -1.00 7.32 12.71
C LEU A 36 -1.87 7.38 13.95
N THR A 37 -3.00 8.09 13.84
CA THR A 37 -4.02 8.16 14.89
C THR A 37 -5.36 7.68 14.37
N ALA A 38 -6.27 7.31 15.27
CA ALA A 38 -7.64 6.92 14.90
C ALA A 38 -8.38 8.07 14.21
N ALA A 39 -8.14 9.32 14.61
CA ALA A 39 -8.75 10.49 13.99
C ALA A 39 -8.32 10.64 12.53
N ASP A 40 -7.07 10.33 12.19
CA ASP A 40 -6.59 10.36 10.82
C ASP A 40 -7.43 9.44 9.93
N LEU A 41 -7.78 8.26 10.43
CA LEU A 41 -8.56 7.29 9.68
C LEU A 41 -10.01 7.73 9.51
N THR A 42 -10.61 8.34 10.53
CA THR A 42 -12.02 8.76 10.48
C THR A 42 -12.23 10.04 9.69
N ASP A 43 -11.22 10.91 9.59
CA ASP A 43 -11.30 12.20 8.93
C ASP A 43 -11.15 12.14 7.40
N HIS A 44 -10.81 10.97 6.86
CA HIS A 44 -10.57 10.79 5.43
C HIS A 44 -11.53 9.75 4.84
N ASP A 45 -11.83 9.88 3.56
CA ASP A 45 -12.76 8.99 2.83
C ASP A 45 -12.04 7.85 2.11
N LEU A 46 -10.85 8.13 1.59
CA LEU A 46 -9.97 7.16 0.94
C LEU A 46 -8.66 7.09 1.71
N LEU A 47 -8.29 5.88 2.11
CA LEU A 47 -7.05 5.60 2.81
C LEU A 47 -6.14 4.81 1.88
N ILE A 48 -4.96 5.34 1.58
CA ILE A 48 -3.94 4.66 0.78
C ILE A 48 -2.85 4.21 1.74
N LEU A 49 -2.72 2.90 1.93
CA LEU A 49 -1.81 2.30 2.92
C LEU A 49 -0.66 1.61 2.21
N GLY A 50 0.55 1.87 2.64
CA GLY A 50 1.71 1.28 1.99
C GLY A 50 2.86 0.92 2.93
N SER A 51 3.67 -0.04 2.50
CA SER A 51 4.81 -0.54 3.28
C SER A 51 5.89 -1.06 2.36
N SER A 52 7.14 -0.92 2.80
CA SER A 52 8.23 -1.74 2.27
C SER A 52 8.06 -3.18 2.76
N THR A 53 8.70 -4.12 2.06
CA THR A 53 8.61 -5.56 2.35
C THR A 53 9.95 -6.04 2.90
N TRP A 54 9.93 -6.73 4.03
CA TRP A 54 11.11 -7.22 4.73
C TRP A 54 11.05 -8.73 4.96
N GLY A 55 12.21 -9.36 5.06
CA GLY A 55 12.31 -10.78 5.38
C GLY A 55 11.50 -11.66 4.44
N ALA A 56 10.60 -12.47 4.97
CA ALA A 56 9.76 -13.39 4.22
C ALA A 56 8.40 -12.77 3.82
N GLY A 57 8.40 -11.49 3.46
CA GLY A 57 7.18 -10.77 3.07
C GLY A 57 6.54 -9.99 4.21
N ASP A 58 7.35 -9.59 5.19
CA ASP A 58 6.87 -8.92 6.40
C ASP A 58 6.65 -7.42 6.18
N LEU A 59 5.71 -6.86 6.96
CA LEU A 59 5.50 -5.42 7.06
C LEU A 59 6.71 -4.71 7.65
N GLN A 60 6.89 -3.46 7.27
CA GLN A 60 7.85 -2.57 7.93
C GLN A 60 7.39 -2.33 9.39
N ASP A 61 8.36 -2.19 10.31
CA ASP A 61 8.14 -2.20 11.75
C ASP A 61 7.13 -1.16 12.26
N ASP A 62 7.05 0.01 11.65
CA ASP A 62 6.14 1.08 12.07
C ASP A 62 4.66 0.66 11.99
N TRP A 63 4.37 -0.33 11.14
CA TRP A 63 3.02 -0.85 10.99
C TRP A 63 2.57 -1.77 12.14
N PHE A 64 3.47 -2.30 12.96
CA PHE A 64 3.06 -3.23 14.01
C PHE A 64 2.07 -2.59 15.00
N ASP A 65 2.35 -1.38 15.47
CA ASP A 65 1.41 -0.65 16.32
C ASP A 65 0.26 -0.06 15.52
N ALA A 66 0.52 0.42 14.31
CA ALA A 66 -0.48 1.03 13.44
C ALA A 66 -1.56 0.03 13.00
N LEU A 67 -1.23 -1.26 12.84
CA LEU A 67 -2.22 -2.29 12.53
C LEU A 67 -3.32 -2.36 13.59
N SER A 68 -2.98 -2.22 14.87
CA SER A 68 -3.97 -2.21 15.95
C SER A 68 -4.90 -1.01 15.84
N ILE A 69 -4.38 0.15 15.46
CA ILE A 69 -5.19 1.35 15.22
C ILE A 69 -6.13 1.12 14.04
N LEU A 70 -5.60 0.56 12.95
CA LEU A 70 -6.35 0.29 11.72
C LEU A 70 -7.50 -0.70 11.98
N THR A 71 -7.22 -1.83 12.65
CA THR A 71 -8.21 -2.88 12.91
C THR A 71 -9.25 -2.47 13.93
N SER A 72 -8.94 -1.51 14.80
CA SER A 72 -9.86 -0.99 15.82
C SER A 72 -10.75 0.14 15.30
N ALA A 73 -10.42 0.73 14.15
CA ALA A 73 -11.17 1.85 13.58
C ALA A 73 -12.43 1.35 12.86
N PRO A 74 -13.55 2.11 12.91
CA PRO A 74 -14.75 1.77 12.15
C PRO A 74 -14.59 2.23 10.70
N LEU A 75 -14.10 1.36 9.83
CA LEU A 75 -13.82 1.68 8.43
C LEU A 75 -14.97 1.32 7.48
N ALA A 76 -16.12 0.90 7.98
CA ALA A 76 -17.29 0.63 7.15
C ALA A 76 -17.67 1.89 6.34
N GLY A 77 -17.88 1.72 5.04
CA GLY A 77 -18.18 2.83 4.13
C GLY A 77 -16.96 3.59 3.63
N LYS A 78 -15.77 3.28 4.10
CA LYS A 78 -14.53 3.87 3.59
C LYS A 78 -13.87 2.98 2.56
N ARG A 79 -13.16 3.59 1.62
CA ARG A 79 -12.35 2.86 0.63
C ARG A 79 -10.90 2.83 1.09
N VAL A 80 -10.26 1.68 0.91
CA VAL A 80 -8.84 1.49 1.20
C VAL A 80 -8.15 0.98 -0.07
N ALA A 81 -7.06 1.63 -0.44
CA ALA A 81 -6.18 1.16 -1.50
C ALA A 81 -4.80 0.90 -0.89
N ILE A 82 -4.07 -0.07 -1.43
CA ILE A 82 -2.84 -0.56 -0.81
C ILE A 82 -1.72 -0.48 -1.84
N PHE A 83 -0.52 -0.09 -1.40
CA PHE A 83 0.68 -0.21 -2.22
C PHE A 83 1.78 -0.93 -1.42
N GLY A 84 2.69 -1.55 -2.15
CA GLY A 84 3.83 -2.22 -1.53
C GLY A 84 5.08 -2.00 -2.37
N VAL A 85 6.23 -2.01 -1.70
CA VAL A 85 7.53 -1.89 -2.35
C VAL A 85 8.30 -3.17 -2.09
N GLY A 86 8.87 -3.75 -3.15
CA GLY A 86 9.65 -4.97 -3.07
C GLY A 86 10.81 -4.97 -4.06
N ASP A 87 11.55 -6.07 -4.07
CA ASP A 87 12.68 -6.32 -4.96
C ASP A 87 12.50 -7.72 -5.57
N ALA A 88 12.01 -7.77 -6.79
CA ALA A 88 11.65 -9.03 -7.45
C ALA A 88 12.86 -9.90 -7.80
N GLU A 89 14.05 -9.32 -7.98
CA GLU A 89 15.26 -10.10 -8.28
C GLU A 89 15.86 -10.73 -7.04
N SER A 90 15.91 -9.97 -5.93
CA SER A 90 16.49 -10.45 -4.67
C SER A 90 15.51 -11.29 -3.85
N TYR A 91 14.23 -10.98 -3.93
CA TYR A 91 13.17 -11.65 -3.16
C TYR A 91 12.00 -12.05 -4.05
N PRO A 92 12.23 -12.93 -5.05
CA PRO A 92 11.19 -13.28 -6.03
C PRO A 92 10.04 -14.10 -5.45
N ASP A 93 10.26 -14.79 -4.32
CA ASP A 93 9.24 -15.64 -3.70
C ASP A 93 8.35 -14.91 -2.70
N THR A 94 8.72 -13.68 -2.33
CA THR A 94 8.01 -12.87 -1.33
C THR A 94 7.75 -11.44 -1.81
N PHE A 95 7.69 -11.25 -3.11
CA PHE A 95 7.60 -9.93 -3.73
C PHE A 95 6.36 -9.17 -3.26
N CYS A 96 6.61 -7.99 -2.66
CA CYS A 96 5.56 -7.10 -2.12
C CYS A 96 4.56 -7.80 -1.18
N GLY A 97 4.97 -8.89 -0.52
CA GLY A 97 4.11 -9.68 0.36
C GLY A 97 3.53 -8.89 1.54
N SER A 98 4.17 -7.80 1.94
CA SER A 98 3.68 -6.92 3.02
C SER A 98 2.26 -6.39 2.75
N MET A 99 1.86 -6.24 1.50
CA MET A 99 0.52 -5.79 1.17
C MET A 99 -0.58 -6.70 1.70
N LYS A 100 -0.32 -8.00 1.86
CA LYS A 100 -1.32 -8.95 2.34
C LYS A 100 -1.77 -8.65 3.75
N ALA A 101 -0.86 -8.29 4.64
CA ALA A 101 -1.18 -7.93 6.02
C ALA A 101 -2.06 -6.67 6.08
N LEU A 102 -1.78 -5.68 5.25
CA LEU A 102 -2.59 -4.47 5.15
C LEU A 102 -3.97 -4.78 4.59
N TYR A 103 -4.03 -5.63 3.58
CA TYR A 103 -5.29 -6.08 2.98
C TYR A 103 -6.18 -6.79 4.02
N ASP A 104 -5.61 -7.72 4.77
CA ASP A 104 -6.34 -8.48 5.78
C ASP A 104 -6.85 -7.55 6.89
N ALA A 105 -6.01 -6.62 7.35
CA ALA A 105 -6.38 -5.66 8.39
C ALA A 105 -7.51 -4.74 7.95
N ALA A 106 -7.42 -4.18 6.75
CA ALA A 106 -8.46 -3.30 6.20
C ALA A 106 -9.78 -4.04 6.01
N THR A 107 -9.73 -5.26 5.51
CA THR A 107 -10.90 -6.10 5.31
C THR A 107 -11.57 -6.43 6.65
N GLN A 108 -10.76 -6.77 7.65
CA GLN A 108 -11.24 -7.04 9.02
C GLN A 108 -11.92 -5.82 9.63
N ALA A 109 -11.42 -4.62 9.35
CA ALA A 109 -12.00 -3.37 9.84
C ALA A 109 -13.28 -2.95 9.10
N GLY A 110 -13.69 -3.68 8.08
CA GLY A 110 -14.93 -3.43 7.34
C GLY A 110 -14.80 -2.50 6.14
N ALA A 111 -13.58 -2.13 5.76
CA ALA A 111 -13.36 -1.25 4.61
C ALA A 111 -13.60 -1.99 3.28
N THR A 112 -13.90 -1.22 2.24
CA THR A 112 -13.92 -1.73 0.87
C THR A 112 -12.53 -1.52 0.28
N VAL A 113 -11.83 -2.63 -0.01
CA VAL A 113 -10.49 -2.56 -0.61
C VAL A 113 -10.62 -2.43 -2.12
N VAL A 114 -9.95 -1.42 -2.68
CA VAL A 114 -9.97 -1.12 -4.12
C VAL A 114 -8.53 -1.10 -4.65
N GLY A 115 -8.37 -1.13 -5.98
CA GLY A 115 -7.06 -0.96 -6.60
C GLY A 115 -6.26 -2.25 -6.75
N ALA A 116 -6.91 -3.40 -6.89
CA ALA A 116 -6.22 -4.63 -7.27
C ALA A 116 -5.54 -4.46 -8.64
N VAL A 117 -4.33 -5.00 -8.79
CA VAL A 117 -3.50 -4.82 -9.99
C VAL A 117 -3.21 -6.20 -10.60
N PRO A 118 -3.43 -6.39 -11.91
CA PRO A 118 -3.04 -7.63 -12.58
C PRO A 118 -1.54 -7.90 -12.44
N THR A 119 -1.16 -9.17 -12.40
CA THR A 119 0.24 -9.57 -12.32
C THR A 119 0.99 -9.44 -13.65
N ASP A 120 0.29 -9.13 -14.73
CA ASP A 120 0.90 -8.93 -16.05
C ASP A 120 1.95 -7.83 -16.03
N GLY A 121 3.09 -8.06 -16.65
CA GLY A 121 4.18 -7.09 -16.69
C GLY A 121 5.11 -7.12 -15.48
N TYR A 122 4.89 -8.02 -14.54
CA TYR A 122 5.76 -8.24 -13.38
C TYR A 122 6.57 -9.52 -13.54
N SER A 123 7.79 -9.52 -13.01
CA SER A 123 8.68 -10.68 -13.02
C SER A 123 8.96 -11.09 -11.56
N PHE A 124 8.27 -12.09 -11.07
CA PHE A 124 8.45 -12.64 -9.72
C PHE A 124 8.00 -14.11 -9.72
N ASP A 125 8.38 -14.86 -8.68
CA ASP A 125 8.00 -16.27 -8.60
C ASP A 125 6.74 -16.49 -7.76
N ASP A 126 6.62 -15.80 -6.61
CA ASP A 126 5.46 -15.92 -5.73
C ASP A 126 5.26 -14.66 -4.89
N SER A 127 4.04 -14.43 -4.44
CA SER A 127 3.71 -13.35 -3.53
C SER A 127 2.44 -13.67 -2.75
N GLU A 128 2.49 -13.49 -1.42
CA GLU A 128 1.29 -13.59 -0.58
C GLU A 128 0.26 -12.52 -0.91
N ALA A 129 0.68 -11.43 -1.54
CA ALA A 129 -0.19 -10.32 -1.94
C ALA A 129 -1.02 -10.63 -3.19
N VAL A 130 -0.81 -11.77 -3.83
CA VAL A 130 -1.63 -12.20 -4.98
C VAL A 130 -2.82 -12.99 -4.47
N VAL A 131 -4.01 -12.46 -4.72
CA VAL A 131 -5.29 -13.07 -4.37
C VAL A 131 -6.16 -13.09 -5.63
N ASP A 132 -6.70 -14.26 -5.97
CA ASP A 132 -7.52 -14.46 -7.18
C ASP A 132 -6.82 -14.00 -8.47
N GLY A 133 -5.50 -14.22 -8.55
CA GLY A 133 -4.70 -13.92 -9.72
C GLY A 133 -4.28 -12.48 -9.91
N LYS A 134 -4.52 -11.63 -8.90
CA LYS A 134 -4.12 -10.22 -8.92
C LYS A 134 -3.45 -9.82 -7.61
N PHE A 135 -2.55 -8.83 -7.69
CA PHE A 135 -2.07 -8.18 -6.48
C PHE A 135 -3.24 -7.44 -5.80
N VAL A 136 -3.29 -7.50 -4.48
CA VAL A 136 -4.34 -6.80 -3.69
C VAL A 136 -4.20 -5.27 -3.76
N GLY A 137 -3.09 -4.76 -4.27
CA GLY A 137 -2.81 -3.34 -4.44
C GLY A 137 -1.70 -3.12 -5.45
N LEU A 138 -1.14 -1.91 -5.43
CA LEU A 138 -0.08 -1.49 -6.35
C LEU A 138 1.28 -2.04 -5.89
N ALA A 139 1.81 -3.01 -6.60
CA ALA A 139 3.15 -3.55 -6.36
C ALA A 139 4.18 -2.70 -7.11
N LEU A 140 5.21 -2.23 -6.42
CA LEU A 140 6.27 -1.39 -6.99
C LEU A 140 7.64 -1.98 -6.71
N ASP A 141 8.54 -1.85 -7.67
CA ASP A 141 9.92 -2.33 -7.58
C ASP A 141 10.86 -1.21 -8.00
N GLU A 142 11.29 -0.39 -7.04
CA GLU A 142 12.21 0.72 -7.30
C GLU A 142 13.64 0.26 -7.55
N THR A 143 13.99 -0.96 -7.15
CA THR A 143 15.33 -1.51 -7.35
C THR A 143 15.56 -1.93 -8.81
N ASN A 144 14.58 -2.62 -9.39
CA ASN A 144 14.74 -3.22 -10.73
C ASN A 144 13.91 -2.52 -11.82
N GLU A 145 12.82 -1.85 -11.45
CA GLU A 145 11.84 -1.28 -12.39
C GLU A 145 11.45 0.15 -12.03
N SER A 146 12.38 0.96 -11.53
CA SER A 146 12.11 2.36 -11.14
C SER A 146 11.58 3.21 -12.30
N ASP A 147 11.91 2.87 -13.52
CA ASP A 147 11.42 3.56 -14.73
C ASP A 147 9.91 3.35 -14.95
N LYS A 148 9.31 2.33 -14.35
CA LYS A 148 7.88 2.03 -14.48
C LYS A 148 7.02 2.60 -13.36
N THR A 149 7.62 3.05 -12.27
CA THR A 149 6.93 3.44 -11.04
C THR A 149 5.91 4.55 -11.25
N ASP A 150 6.31 5.66 -11.87
CA ASP A 150 5.41 6.82 -12.05
C ASP A 150 4.21 6.48 -12.94
N GLY A 151 4.43 5.71 -14.00
CA GLY A 151 3.35 5.25 -14.87
C GLY A 151 2.39 4.30 -14.16
N ARG A 152 2.93 3.40 -13.35
CA ARG A 152 2.12 2.47 -12.54
C ARG A 152 1.27 3.22 -11.52
N ILE A 153 1.82 4.24 -10.85
CA ILE A 153 1.08 5.09 -9.92
C ILE A 153 -0.05 5.82 -10.64
N ALA A 154 0.24 6.46 -11.78
CA ALA A 154 -0.76 7.21 -12.53
C ALA A 154 -1.92 6.33 -12.99
N SER A 155 -1.64 5.16 -13.55
CA SER A 155 -2.66 4.22 -14.00
C SER A 155 -3.50 3.70 -12.83
N TRP A 156 -2.87 3.42 -11.71
CA TRP A 156 -3.54 2.91 -10.52
C TRP A 156 -4.47 3.96 -9.91
N LEU A 157 -4.02 5.20 -9.78
CA LEU A 157 -4.84 6.29 -9.27
C LEU A 157 -6.07 6.52 -10.15
N ALA A 158 -5.90 6.48 -11.47
CA ALA A 158 -7.01 6.58 -12.40
C ALA A 158 -8.01 5.44 -12.21
N ALA A 159 -7.52 4.21 -11.99
CA ALA A 159 -8.36 3.03 -11.79
C ALA A 159 -9.17 3.10 -10.50
N ILE A 160 -8.65 3.71 -9.44
CA ILE A 160 -9.37 3.86 -8.17
C ILE A 160 -10.20 5.15 -8.10
N GLY A 161 -10.16 5.98 -9.13
CA GLY A 161 -11.01 7.17 -9.24
C GLY A 161 -10.47 8.42 -8.56
N VAL A 162 -9.15 8.53 -8.49
CA VAL A 162 -8.49 9.71 -7.89
C VAL A 162 -7.89 10.61 -8.95
#